data_323fdfb48e164eea4581ee41ed5bdf29
#
_entry.id   323fdfb48e164eea4581ee41ed5bdf29
#
_cell.length_a   1.000
_cell.length_b   1.000
_cell.length_c   1.000
_cell.angle_alpha   90.00
_cell.angle_beta   90.00
_cell.angle_gamma   90.00
#
_symmetry.space_group_name_H-M   'P 1'
#
loop_
_entity.id
_entity.type
_entity.pdbx_description
1 polymer ?
#
loop_
_entity_poly.entity_id
_entity_poly.type
_entity_poly.pdbx_seq_one_letter_code
_entity_poly.pdbx_strand_id
1 'polypeptide(L)'
;LRPEHPVPSVKTDLRALDPDRELLVWFGHSSYLFQLGGKRILVDPVFCGAAPVSFLNKPFPGTDIYRPEDMPDIDCLVITHDHWDHLDYGTVTRLKGRVRKVVCPLGVGEHFEYWGYEPERLVELDWNETATLGGGVTVHCLPARHFSGRGLVRNRTLWVSYALVSPKRRIFVS
;
A
#
# COMPACT_ATOMS: atom_id res chain seq x y z
N LEU A 1 -9.81 17.70 -13.66
CA LEU A 1 -9.29 18.83 -12.91
C LEU A 1 -7.92 18.47 -12.36
N ARG A 2 -6.92 19.33 -12.55
CA ARG A 2 -5.58 19.19 -11.97
C ARG A 2 -5.26 20.47 -11.22
N PRO A 3 -4.44 20.41 -10.13
CA PRO A 3 -3.96 21.61 -9.46
C PRO A 3 -3.19 22.51 -10.45
N GLU A 4 -3.36 23.80 -10.35
CA GLU A 4 -2.61 24.78 -11.17
C GLU A 4 -1.13 24.84 -10.75
N HIS A 5 -0.85 24.58 -9.48
CA HIS A 5 0.48 24.57 -8.90
C HIS A 5 0.86 23.21 -8.36
N PRO A 6 2.17 22.88 -8.25
CA PRO A 6 2.61 21.68 -7.57
C PRO A 6 2.05 21.58 -6.14
N VAL A 7 1.70 20.37 -5.72
CA VAL A 7 1.27 20.13 -4.34
C VAL A 7 2.44 20.44 -3.41
N PRO A 8 2.26 21.33 -2.40
CA PRO A 8 3.31 21.61 -1.43
C PRO A 8 3.75 20.32 -0.72
N SER A 9 5.04 20.01 -0.80
CA SER A 9 5.56 18.75 -0.27
C SER A 9 6.93 18.96 0.39
N VAL A 10 7.19 18.17 1.41
CA VAL A 10 8.47 18.16 2.13
C VAL A 10 9.04 16.75 2.06
N LYS A 11 10.23 16.59 1.46
CA LYS A 11 10.93 15.32 1.49
C LYS A 11 11.63 15.14 2.82
N THR A 12 11.24 14.08 3.54
CA THR A 12 11.81 13.71 4.85
C THR A 12 12.58 12.39 4.68
N ASP A 13 13.64 12.18 5.44
CA ASP A 13 14.28 10.87 5.53
C ASP A 13 13.40 9.91 6.34
N LEU A 14 12.70 9.02 5.64
CA LEU A 14 11.76 8.07 6.23
C LEU A 14 12.44 6.99 7.07
N ARG A 15 13.75 6.80 6.90
CA ARG A 15 14.54 5.83 7.69
C ARG A 15 14.93 6.39 9.05
N ALA A 16 15.03 7.70 9.15
CA ALA A 16 15.37 8.42 10.38
C ALA A 16 14.14 8.78 11.24
N LEU A 17 12.94 8.35 10.85
CA LEU A 17 11.73 8.58 11.65
C LEU A 17 11.82 7.83 12.96
N ASP A 18 11.48 8.53 14.07
CA ASP A 18 11.39 7.95 15.40
C ASP A 18 10.38 6.77 15.40
N PRO A 19 10.81 5.54 15.71
CA PRO A 19 9.95 4.35 15.65
C PRO A 19 8.79 4.38 16.66
N ASP A 20 8.91 5.13 17.75
CA ASP A 20 7.88 5.22 18.80
C ASP A 20 6.80 6.27 18.48
N ARG A 21 7.03 7.09 17.47
CA ARG A 21 6.08 8.12 17.05
C ARG A 21 5.02 7.56 16.11
N GLU A 22 3.75 7.71 16.47
CA GLU A 22 2.65 7.42 15.53
C GLU A 22 2.51 8.57 14.53
N LEU A 23 2.59 8.25 13.24
CA LEU A 23 2.55 9.23 12.16
C LEU A 23 1.94 8.63 10.88
N LEU A 24 1.58 9.54 9.97
CA LEU A 24 1.16 9.28 8.61
C LEU A 24 2.04 10.09 7.64
N VAL A 25 2.53 9.45 6.61
CA VAL A 25 3.10 10.12 5.42
C VAL A 25 2.22 9.79 4.22
N TRP A 26 1.69 10.81 3.57
CA TRP A 26 0.93 10.68 2.34
C TRP A 26 1.84 10.92 1.13
N PHE A 27 1.86 9.99 0.19
CA PHE A 27 2.70 10.04 -1.01
C PHE A 27 1.94 10.49 -2.27
N GLY A 28 0.69 10.81 -2.13
CA GLY A 28 -0.21 11.11 -3.25
C GLY A 28 -1.14 9.94 -3.56
N HIS A 29 -2.23 10.23 -4.28
CA HIS A 29 -3.32 9.30 -4.56
C HIS A 29 -3.73 8.50 -3.31
N SER A 30 -3.70 7.19 -3.35
CA SER A 30 -4.02 6.30 -2.23
C SER A 30 -2.78 5.68 -1.56
N SER A 31 -1.59 6.27 -1.76
CA SER A 31 -0.35 5.75 -1.21
C SER A 31 -0.01 6.38 0.14
N TYR A 32 0.14 5.55 1.18
CA TYR A 32 0.39 6.01 2.55
C TYR A 32 1.43 5.15 3.26
N LEU A 33 2.27 5.78 4.09
CA LEU A 33 3.03 5.10 5.14
C LEU A 33 2.44 5.47 6.49
N PHE A 34 1.94 4.49 7.21
CA PHE A 34 1.53 4.60 8.60
C PHE A 34 2.61 4.02 9.51
N GLN A 35 2.89 4.70 10.60
CA GLN A 35 3.65 4.16 11.72
C GLN A 35 2.73 4.09 12.93
N LEU A 36 2.36 2.87 13.35
CA LEU A 36 1.35 2.59 14.36
C LEU A 36 1.84 1.45 15.26
N GLY A 37 1.83 1.64 16.58
CA GLY A 37 2.24 0.61 17.53
C GLY A 37 3.63 0.05 17.25
N GLY A 38 4.57 0.87 16.80
CA GLY A 38 5.92 0.47 16.40
C GLY A 38 6.00 -0.32 15.08
N LYS A 39 4.90 -0.35 14.28
CA LYS A 39 4.84 -1.02 12.97
C LYS A 39 4.79 -0.01 11.85
N ARG A 40 5.56 -0.26 10.79
CA ARG A 40 5.53 0.49 9.54
C ARG A 40 4.65 -0.24 8.53
N ILE A 41 3.54 0.39 8.18
CA ILE A 41 2.51 -0.17 7.30
C ILE A 41 2.45 0.70 6.06
N LEU A 42 2.81 0.13 4.90
CA LEU A 42 2.76 0.82 3.62
C LEU A 42 1.52 0.36 2.86
N VAL A 43 0.70 1.32 2.43
CA VAL A 43 -0.59 1.04 1.76
C VAL A 43 -0.53 1.52 0.33
N ASP A 44 -0.93 0.67 -0.61
CA ASP A 44 -1.09 0.92 -2.05
C ASP A 44 0.03 1.80 -2.66
N PRO A 45 1.33 1.44 -2.50
CA PRO A 45 2.41 2.31 -2.94
C PRO A 45 2.56 2.32 -4.47
N VAL A 46 2.55 3.51 -5.06
CA VAL A 46 2.75 3.74 -6.49
C VAL A 46 3.83 4.80 -6.68
N PHE A 47 5.08 4.37 -6.88
CA PHE A 47 6.24 5.25 -7.03
C PHE A 47 6.91 5.16 -8.41
N CYS A 48 6.59 4.13 -9.20
CA CYS A 48 7.18 3.91 -10.53
C CYS A 48 6.23 4.27 -11.68
N GLY A 49 4.99 4.62 -11.34
CA GLY A 49 3.95 4.98 -12.29
C GLY A 49 2.97 3.84 -12.55
N ALA A 50 1.70 4.19 -12.63
CA ALA A 50 0.63 3.24 -12.88
C ALA A 50 0.73 2.68 -14.32
N ALA A 51 1.26 1.46 -14.46
CA ALA A 51 1.28 0.74 -15.74
C ALA A 51 -0.18 0.37 -16.16
N PRO A 52 -0.46 -0.06 -17.42
CA PRO A 52 0.50 -0.30 -18.49
C PRO A 52 0.95 0.97 -19.22
N VAL A 53 0.36 2.10 -18.92
CA VAL A 53 0.54 3.33 -19.70
C VAL A 53 0.91 4.47 -18.75
N SER A 54 2.14 4.42 -18.23
CA SER A 54 2.67 5.35 -17.21
C SER A 54 2.55 6.84 -17.59
N PHE A 55 2.52 7.17 -18.90
CA PHE A 55 2.38 8.56 -19.33
C PHE A 55 0.94 9.09 -19.23
N LEU A 56 -0.09 8.22 -19.14
CA LEU A 56 -1.48 8.64 -18.98
C LEU A 56 -1.85 8.90 -17.52
N ASN A 57 -1.18 8.24 -16.59
CA ASN A 57 -1.48 8.28 -15.16
C ASN A 57 -0.30 8.87 -14.37
N LYS A 58 0.04 10.12 -14.69
CA LYS A 58 1.09 10.83 -13.95
C LYS A 58 0.55 11.34 -12.62
N PRO A 59 1.32 11.20 -11.53
CA PRO A 59 0.99 11.83 -10.25
C PRO A 59 0.91 13.35 -10.40
N PHE A 60 0.28 14.02 -9.46
CA PHE A 60 0.32 15.48 -9.42
C PHE A 60 1.76 15.94 -9.13
N PRO A 61 2.24 17.01 -9.81
CA PRO A 61 3.54 17.57 -9.49
C PRO A 61 3.65 17.87 -7.99
N GLY A 62 4.76 17.48 -7.39
CA GLY A 62 5.00 17.60 -5.94
C GLY A 62 4.64 16.34 -5.13
N THR A 63 3.82 15.42 -5.62
CA THR A 63 3.59 14.13 -4.94
C THR A 63 4.55 13.04 -5.41
N ASP A 64 5.37 13.29 -6.40
CA ASP A 64 6.33 12.37 -7.03
C ASP A 64 7.77 12.49 -6.48
N ILE A 65 7.90 12.92 -5.24
CA ILE A 65 9.20 13.20 -4.61
C ILE A 65 9.87 11.97 -3.97
N TYR A 66 9.14 10.87 -3.79
CA TYR A 66 9.64 9.63 -3.21
C TYR A 66 9.78 8.53 -4.25
N ARG A 67 10.71 7.61 -4.00
CA ARG A 67 10.97 6.40 -4.79
C ARG A 67 10.97 5.17 -3.89
N PRO A 68 10.86 3.95 -4.41
CA PRO A 68 10.97 2.72 -3.61
C PRO A 68 12.23 2.68 -2.75
N GLU A 69 13.35 3.21 -3.25
CA GLU A 69 14.64 3.24 -2.57
C GLU A 69 14.66 4.14 -1.33
N ASP A 70 13.76 5.12 -1.23
CA ASP A 70 13.63 6.02 -0.08
C ASP A 70 12.89 5.33 1.10
N MET A 71 12.20 4.21 0.85
CA MET A 71 11.41 3.55 1.89
C MET A 71 12.30 2.87 2.96
N PRO A 72 11.88 2.92 4.23
CA PRO A 72 12.47 2.11 5.29
C PRO A 72 12.11 0.63 5.14
N ASP A 73 12.54 -0.22 6.09
CA ASP A 73 11.99 -1.56 6.23
C ASP A 73 10.51 -1.48 6.60
N ILE A 74 9.70 -2.30 5.93
CA ILE A 74 8.24 -2.31 6.02
C ILE A 74 7.79 -3.58 6.72
N ASP A 75 7.11 -3.43 7.86
CA ASP A 75 6.55 -4.57 8.59
C ASP A 75 5.38 -5.20 7.82
N CYS A 76 4.55 -4.37 7.18
CA CYS A 76 3.42 -4.83 6.38
C CYS A 76 3.17 -3.93 5.17
N LEU A 77 3.12 -4.55 4.00
CA LEU A 77 2.58 -3.96 2.78
C LEU A 77 1.10 -4.35 2.69
N VAL A 78 0.21 -3.37 2.58
CA VAL A 78 -1.23 -3.58 2.47
C VAL A 78 -1.70 -3.12 1.10
N ILE A 79 -2.44 -3.98 0.40
CA ILE A 79 -3.01 -3.68 -0.92
C ILE A 79 -4.53 -3.78 -0.83
N THR A 80 -5.24 -2.76 -1.30
CA THR A 80 -6.71 -2.73 -1.28
C THR A 80 -7.33 -3.49 -2.44
N HIS A 81 -6.73 -3.44 -3.62
CA HIS A 81 -7.16 -4.15 -4.83
C HIS A 81 -6.06 -4.09 -5.91
N ASP A 82 -6.28 -4.76 -7.03
CA ASP A 82 -5.27 -4.99 -8.06
C ASP A 82 -5.19 -3.93 -9.17
N HIS A 83 -5.90 -2.79 -9.08
CA HIS A 83 -5.77 -1.74 -10.09
C HIS A 83 -4.34 -1.22 -10.20
N TRP A 84 -3.99 -0.74 -11.40
CA TRP A 84 -2.63 -0.30 -11.73
C TRP A 84 -2.13 0.87 -10.87
N ASP A 85 -3.03 1.71 -10.39
CA ASP A 85 -2.78 2.87 -9.54
C ASP A 85 -2.85 2.55 -8.02
N HIS A 86 -2.95 1.26 -7.66
CA HIS A 86 -2.88 0.75 -6.29
C HIS A 86 -1.83 -0.35 -6.15
N LEU A 87 -1.70 -1.23 -7.14
CA LEU A 87 -0.72 -2.31 -7.17
C LEU A 87 0.29 -2.07 -8.31
N ASP A 88 1.33 -1.30 -8.03
CA ASP A 88 2.38 -0.95 -8.98
C ASP A 88 3.50 -1.99 -8.97
N TYR A 89 3.62 -2.77 -10.05
CA TYR A 89 4.66 -3.78 -10.25
C TYR A 89 6.07 -3.24 -10.00
N GLY A 90 6.39 -2.08 -10.59
CA GLY A 90 7.71 -1.47 -10.46
C GLY A 90 8.06 -1.12 -9.02
N THR A 91 7.09 -0.66 -8.24
CA THR A 91 7.26 -0.34 -6.82
C THR A 91 7.40 -1.60 -5.98
N VAL A 92 6.45 -2.55 -6.05
CA VAL A 92 6.44 -3.70 -5.15
C VAL A 92 7.63 -4.62 -5.39
N THR A 93 8.07 -4.79 -6.63
CA THR A 93 9.26 -5.63 -6.93
C THR A 93 10.56 -5.05 -6.38
N ARG A 94 10.72 -3.72 -6.38
CA ARG A 94 11.87 -3.05 -5.78
C ARG A 94 11.82 -3.04 -4.25
N LEU A 95 10.64 -3.11 -3.66
CA LEU A 95 10.45 -3.17 -2.21
C LEU A 95 10.57 -4.58 -1.63
N LYS A 96 10.58 -5.64 -2.45
CA LYS A 96 10.52 -7.05 -2.02
C LYS A 96 11.49 -7.40 -0.90
N GLY A 97 12.73 -6.94 -0.97
CA GLY A 97 13.76 -7.21 0.05
C GLY A 97 13.54 -6.49 1.39
N ARG A 98 12.61 -5.51 1.45
CA ARG A 98 12.34 -4.69 2.64
C ARG A 98 10.95 -4.94 3.24
N VAL A 99 10.10 -5.72 2.57
CA VAL A 99 8.75 -6.05 3.03
C VAL A 99 8.77 -7.38 3.76
N ARG A 100 8.34 -7.38 5.02
CA ARG A 100 8.26 -8.61 5.83
C ARG A 100 7.01 -9.41 5.52
N LYS A 101 5.86 -8.74 5.41
CA LYS A 101 4.54 -9.35 5.21
C LYS A 101 3.74 -8.52 4.20
N VAL A 102 2.96 -9.19 3.38
CA VAL A 102 1.95 -8.58 2.53
C VAL A 102 0.58 -9.00 3.05
N VAL A 103 -0.33 -8.04 3.20
CA VAL A 103 -1.76 -8.29 3.44
C VAL A 103 -2.51 -7.77 2.22
N CYS A 104 -3.27 -8.63 1.58
CA CYS A 104 -4.02 -8.29 0.36
C CYS A 104 -5.34 -9.06 0.30
N PRO A 105 -6.28 -8.67 -0.59
CA PRO A 105 -7.52 -9.41 -0.78
C PRO A 105 -7.28 -10.72 -1.53
N LEU A 106 -8.24 -11.64 -1.43
CA LEU A 106 -8.22 -12.93 -2.13
C LEU A 106 -7.94 -12.77 -3.64
N GLY A 107 -7.02 -13.60 -4.15
CA GLY A 107 -6.57 -13.64 -5.53
C GLY A 107 -5.49 -12.63 -5.89
N VAL A 108 -5.24 -11.61 -5.05
CA VAL A 108 -4.17 -10.62 -5.30
C VAL A 108 -2.79 -11.21 -4.98
N GLY A 109 -2.72 -12.18 -4.08
CA GLY A 109 -1.49 -12.89 -3.73
C GLY A 109 -0.81 -13.55 -4.93
N GLU A 110 -1.57 -14.06 -5.91
CA GLU A 110 -1.04 -14.65 -7.14
C GLU A 110 -0.11 -13.69 -7.91
N HIS A 111 -0.41 -12.39 -7.90
CA HIS A 111 0.48 -11.39 -8.52
C HIS A 111 1.82 -11.33 -7.78
N PHE A 112 1.80 -11.33 -6.45
CA PHE A 112 3.00 -11.27 -5.64
C PHE A 112 3.86 -12.52 -5.79
N GLU A 113 3.26 -13.71 -5.80
CA GLU A 113 3.96 -14.98 -6.05
C GLU A 113 4.62 -14.98 -7.43
N TYR A 114 3.88 -14.57 -8.48
CA TYR A 114 4.41 -14.44 -9.84
C TYR A 114 5.58 -13.46 -9.92
N TRP A 115 5.61 -12.44 -9.06
CA TRP A 115 6.71 -11.47 -8.97
C TRP A 115 7.81 -11.89 -8.00
N GLY A 116 7.73 -13.12 -7.47
CA GLY A 116 8.76 -13.79 -6.68
C GLY A 116 8.77 -13.40 -5.21
N TYR A 117 7.65 -13.02 -4.64
CA TYR A 117 7.47 -13.01 -3.19
C TYR A 117 7.29 -14.43 -2.69
N GLU A 118 7.86 -14.75 -1.52
CA GLU A 118 7.67 -16.04 -0.88
C GLU A 118 6.24 -16.16 -0.35
N PRO A 119 5.52 -17.29 -0.60
CA PRO A 119 4.12 -17.47 -0.17
C PRO A 119 3.92 -17.28 1.34
N GLU A 120 4.91 -17.60 2.17
CA GLU A 120 4.85 -17.48 3.63
C GLU A 120 4.75 -16.02 4.12
N ARG A 121 5.10 -15.08 3.26
CA ARG A 121 4.94 -13.64 3.52
C ARG A 121 3.56 -13.11 3.15
N LEU A 122 2.76 -13.88 2.40
CA LEU A 122 1.48 -13.44 1.87
C LEU A 122 0.34 -13.85 2.82
N VAL A 123 -0.52 -12.89 3.12
CA VAL A 123 -1.76 -13.11 3.88
C VAL A 123 -2.89 -12.56 3.05
N GLU A 124 -3.64 -13.44 2.43
CA GLU A 124 -4.87 -13.09 1.72
C GLU A 124 -6.05 -13.09 2.69
N LEU A 125 -6.89 -12.08 2.58
CA LEU A 125 -8.06 -11.91 3.43
C LEU A 125 -9.33 -11.79 2.60
N ASP A 126 -10.39 -12.47 3.07
CA ASP A 126 -11.75 -12.21 2.65
C ASP A 126 -12.37 -11.08 3.52
N TRP A 127 -13.54 -10.60 3.12
CA TRP A 127 -14.30 -9.62 3.89
C TRP A 127 -14.57 -10.13 5.30
N ASN A 128 -14.41 -9.25 6.29
CA ASN A 128 -14.56 -9.50 7.71
C ASN A 128 -13.46 -10.37 8.35
N GLU A 129 -12.44 -10.76 7.60
CA GLU A 129 -11.26 -11.40 8.16
C GLU A 129 -10.25 -10.39 8.70
N THR A 130 -9.28 -10.87 9.48
CA THR A 130 -8.29 -10.03 10.14
C THR A 130 -6.89 -10.63 10.09
N ALA A 131 -5.87 -9.75 10.06
CA ALA A 131 -4.48 -10.13 10.22
C ALA A 131 -3.84 -9.34 11.36
N THR A 132 -3.13 -10.04 12.25
CA THR A 132 -2.37 -9.41 13.33
C THR A 132 -0.93 -9.16 12.90
N LEU A 133 -0.44 -7.94 13.15
CA LEU A 133 0.92 -7.52 12.78
C LEU A 133 1.90 -7.53 13.96
N GLY A 134 1.42 -7.80 15.20
CA GLY A 134 2.16 -7.59 16.43
C GLY A 134 2.09 -6.14 16.91
N GLY A 135 2.67 -5.83 18.09
CA GLY A 135 2.59 -4.48 18.67
C GLY A 135 1.15 -4.02 18.99
N GLY A 136 0.19 -4.94 19.09
CA GLY A 136 -1.23 -4.62 19.26
C GLY A 136 -1.90 -4.08 17.99
N VAL A 137 -1.25 -4.21 16.82
CA VAL A 137 -1.80 -3.73 15.54
C VAL A 137 -2.48 -4.86 14.81
N THR A 138 -3.73 -4.60 14.37
CA THR A 138 -4.56 -5.52 13.59
C THR A 138 -5.07 -4.83 12.33
N VAL A 139 -5.05 -5.55 11.21
CA VAL A 139 -5.64 -5.15 9.94
C VAL A 139 -6.97 -5.90 9.80
N HIS A 140 -8.08 -5.17 9.72
CA HIS A 140 -9.41 -5.71 9.47
C HIS A 140 -9.77 -5.49 8.02
N CYS A 141 -10.08 -6.56 7.30
CA CYS A 141 -10.56 -6.52 5.92
C CYS A 141 -12.07 -6.24 5.93
N LEU A 142 -12.49 -5.24 5.17
CA LEU A 142 -13.87 -4.76 5.15
C LEU A 142 -14.41 -4.71 3.72
N PRO A 143 -15.71 -4.92 3.51
CA PRO A 143 -16.34 -4.73 2.22
C PRO A 143 -16.14 -3.31 1.67
N ALA A 144 -15.91 -3.22 0.36
CA ALA A 144 -15.84 -1.96 -0.36
C ALA A 144 -16.74 -1.97 -1.59
N ARG A 145 -17.25 -0.81 -1.97
CA ARG A 145 -18.00 -0.65 -3.22
C ARG A 145 -17.06 -0.25 -4.35
N HIS A 146 -16.45 -1.25 -5.00
CA HIS A 146 -15.49 -1.04 -6.07
C HIS A 146 -15.52 -2.22 -7.05
N PHE A 147 -14.46 -2.46 -7.77
CA PHE A 147 -14.21 -3.61 -8.64
C PHE A 147 -12.70 -3.86 -8.75
N SER A 148 -12.30 -5.01 -9.29
CA SER A 148 -10.90 -5.35 -9.55
C SER A 148 -10.64 -5.56 -11.03
N GLY A 149 -9.38 -5.49 -11.47
CA GLY A 149 -8.98 -5.85 -12.83
C GLY A 149 -7.73 -5.13 -13.34
N ARG A 150 -6.82 -5.92 -13.91
CA ARG A 150 -5.59 -5.46 -14.57
C ARG A 150 -5.58 -5.71 -16.08
N GLY A 151 -6.68 -6.15 -16.66
CA GLY A 151 -6.80 -6.48 -18.07
C GLY A 151 -8.22 -6.38 -18.58
N LEU A 152 -8.54 -7.16 -19.61
CA LEU A 152 -9.86 -7.16 -20.23
C LEU A 152 -10.94 -7.84 -19.38
N VAL A 153 -10.54 -8.72 -18.46
CA VAL A 153 -11.47 -9.43 -17.57
C VAL A 153 -11.40 -8.80 -16.19
N ARG A 154 -12.57 -8.39 -15.68
CA ARG A 154 -12.72 -7.78 -14.35
C ARG A 154 -13.11 -8.81 -13.29
N ASN A 155 -12.95 -8.42 -12.02
CA ASN A 155 -13.46 -9.15 -10.85
C ASN A 155 -12.91 -10.59 -10.71
N ARG A 156 -11.64 -10.80 -11.06
CA ARG A 156 -10.93 -12.07 -10.81
C ARG A 156 -10.29 -12.12 -9.43
N THR A 157 -10.08 -10.97 -8.82
CA THR A 157 -9.58 -10.81 -7.46
C THR A 157 -10.61 -10.07 -6.63
N LEU A 158 -10.53 -10.19 -5.32
CA LEU A 158 -11.36 -9.40 -4.42
C LEU A 158 -10.84 -7.95 -4.33
N TRP A 159 -11.69 -7.04 -3.86
CA TRP A 159 -11.37 -5.65 -3.54
C TRP A 159 -11.95 -5.29 -2.18
N VAL A 160 -11.24 -4.49 -1.41
CA VAL A 160 -11.54 -4.28 0.00
C VAL A 160 -11.23 -2.85 0.44
N SER A 161 -11.80 -2.46 1.58
CA SER A 161 -11.29 -1.42 2.45
C SER A 161 -10.62 -2.05 3.66
N TYR A 162 -9.81 -1.31 4.39
CA TYR A 162 -9.20 -1.79 5.63
C TYR A 162 -9.45 -0.85 6.80
N ALA A 163 -9.63 -1.43 7.99
CA ALA A 163 -9.43 -0.70 9.24
C ALA A 163 -8.11 -1.16 9.87
N LEU A 164 -7.18 -0.24 10.02
CA LEU A 164 -5.93 -0.42 10.76
C LEU A 164 -6.20 -0.05 12.20
N VAL A 165 -6.12 -0.99 13.11
CA VAL A 165 -6.42 -0.79 14.53
C VAL A 165 -5.15 -0.98 15.34
N SER A 166 -4.78 0.02 16.12
CA SER A 166 -3.73 -0.04 17.13
C SER A 166 -4.33 0.23 18.53
N PRO A 167 -3.58 0.06 19.62
CA PRO A 167 -4.07 0.41 20.95
C PRO A 167 -4.52 1.87 21.09
N LYS A 168 -3.96 2.77 20.28
CA LYS A 168 -4.21 4.22 20.36
C LYS A 168 -5.03 4.78 19.20
N ARG A 169 -5.09 4.09 18.04
CA ARG A 169 -5.67 4.63 16.80
C ARG A 169 -6.51 3.61 16.07
N ARG A 170 -7.53 4.12 15.39
CA ARG A 170 -8.30 3.39 14.38
C ARG A 170 -8.31 4.23 13.11
N ILE A 171 -7.84 3.65 12.02
CA ILE A 171 -7.68 4.34 10.73
C ILE A 171 -8.42 3.53 9.69
N PHE A 172 -9.30 4.17 8.95
CA PHE A 172 -9.99 3.58 7.82
C PHE A 172 -9.26 3.95 6.52
N VAL A 173 -9.03 2.97 5.67
CA VAL A 173 -8.41 3.09 4.35
C VAL A 173 -9.35 2.50 3.32
N SER A 174 -9.67 3.29 2.30
CA SER A 174 -10.58 2.90 1.21
C SER A 174 -10.07 3.45 -0.13
#